data_13cc08724b991789f3b97a0e07f651ba
#
_entry.id   13cc08724b991789f3b97a0e07f651ba
#
_cell.length_a   1.000
_cell.length_b   1.000
_cell.length_c   1.000
_cell.angle_alpha   90.00
_cell.angle_beta   90.00
_cell.angle_gamma   90.00
#
_symmetry.space_group_name_H-M   'P 1'
#
loop_
_entity.id
_entity.type
_entity.pdbx_description
1 polymer ?
#
loop_
_entity_poly.entity_id
_entity_poly.type
_entity_poly.pdbx_seq_one_letter_code
_entity_poly.pdbx_strand_id
1 'polypeptide(L)'
;MKKQFNLLPMTTYRWTKANYTELDVADHVDASQLMAVWSHPEQVECITGITTASLAFLRPQFRGADPETFAETMSDAAQQFKIVVPEGTKQQLRLNLTFTETQNHWLGAVVIDVRANAELALEIVINNESKNDGRLNYAILSSVGDNAVLKITKVHTGVSLTTAIEHRYTRLNTASQATFIGAEFGAERIIYHSDADLIGEASTLSEEGVYVANEKQHLDLYYDRNHFGKKTESHLATYG
;
A
#
# COMPACT_ATOMS: atom_id res chain seq x y z
N MET A 1 -3.11 -19.32 -11.75
CA MET A 1 -4.32 -18.78 -12.47
C MET A 1 -4.03 -17.37 -12.94
N LYS A 2 -4.46 -17.03 -14.16
CA LYS A 2 -4.33 -15.67 -14.68
C LYS A 2 -5.33 -14.74 -13.98
N LYS A 3 -4.85 -13.67 -13.38
CA LYS A 3 -5.65 -12.63 -12.73
C LYS A 3 -5.46 -11.29 -13.43
N GLN A 4 -6.51 -10.47 -13.42
CA GLN A 4 -6.50 -9.13 -13.97
C GLN A 4 -6.38 -8.11 -12.83
N PHE A 5 -5.35 -7.28 -12.89
CA PHE A 5 -5.06 -6.26 -11.91
C PHE A 5 -5.35 -4.87 -12.47
N ASN A 6 -5.69 -3.94 -11.58
CA ASN A 6 -5.91 -2.52 -11.90
C ASN A 6 -6.87 -2.34 -13.08
N LEU A 7 -7.97 -3.12 -13.08
CA LEU A 7 -9.00 -3.02 -14.11
C LEU A 7 -9.61 -1.60 -14.10
N LEU A 8 -9.43 -0.88 -15.20
CA LEU A 8 -9.99 0.45 -15.34
C LEU A 8 -11.53 0.41 -15.37
N PRO A 9 -12.21 1.34 -14.67
CA PRO A 9 -13.67 1.40 -14.63
C PRO A 9 -14.30 1.68 -16.00
N MET A 10 -13.53 2.29 -16.91
CA MET A 10 -13.89 2.52 -18.30
C MET A 10 -12.72 2.15 -19.22
N THR A 11 -13.03 1.59 -20.37
CA THR A 11 -12.04 1.29 -21.39
C THR A 11 -11.51 2.59 -22.02
N THR A 12 -10.38 3.09 -21.51
CA THR A 12 -9.77 4.35 -21.96
C THR A 12 -8.71 4.12 -23.03
N TYR A 13 -8.00 3.01 -22.98
CA TYR A 13 -6.92 2.65 -23.90
C TYR A 13 -7.41 1.70 -25.00
N ARG A 14 -8.35 2.16 -25.79
CA ARG A 14 -9.04 1.34 -26.81
C ARG A 14 -8.08 0.75 -27.86
N TRP A 15 -7.05 1.50 -28.21
CA TRP A 15 -6.08 1.10 -29.24
C TRP A 15 -4.99 0.18 -28.73
N THR A 16 -4.48 0.43 -27.53
CA THR A 16 -3.42 -0.37 -26.92
C THR A 16 -3.97 -1.58 -26.17
N LYS A 17 -5.26 -1.60 -25.85
CA LYS A 17 -5.94 -2.59 -24.99
C LYS A 17 -5.34 -2.71 -23.58
N ALA A 18 -4.57 -1.72 -23.14
CA ALA A 18 -3.91 -1.67 -21.85
C ALA A 18 -4.87 -1.18 -20.74
N ASN A 19 -6.01 -1.89 -20.56
CA ASN A 19 -7.02 -1.50 -19.55
C ASN A 19 -6.89 -2.28 -18.24
N TYR A 20 -5.95 -3.21 -18.18
CA TYR A 20 -5.59 -4.01 -17.00
C TYR A 20 -4.24 -4.67 -17.24
N THR A 21 -3.60 -5.11 -16.17
CA THR A 21 -2.45 -6.02 -16.23
C THR A 21 -2.91 -7.44 -15.96
N GLU A 22 -2.45 -8.39 -16.78
CA GLU A 22 -2.72 -9.81 -16.58
C GLU A 22 -1.45 -10.52 -16.13
N LEU A 23 -1.48 -11.11 -14.95
CA LEU A 23 -0.39 -11.91 -14.41
C LEU A 23 -0.86 -13.29 -14.00
N ASP A 24 0.04 -14.25 -14.13
CA ASP A 24 -0.15 -15.59 -13.57
C ASP A 24 0.29 -15.56 -12.11
N VAL A 25 -0.66 -15.64 -11.20
CA VAL A 25 -0.44 -15.60 -9.75
C VAL A 25 -0.81 -16.96 -9.18
N ALA A 26 0.02 -17.47 -8.27
CA ALA A 26 -0.26 -18.73 -7.60
C ALA A 26 -1.63 -18.71 -6.91
N ASP A 27 -2.39 -19.79 -7.06
CA ASP A 27 -3.76 -19.89 -6.51
C ASP A 27 -3.80 -20.07 -4.99
N HIS A 28 -2.66 -20.39 -4.39
CA HIS A 28 -2.54 -20.61 -2.96
C HIS A 28 -1.44 -19.74 -2.39
N VAL A 29 -1.77 -19.02 -1.34
CA VAL A 29 -0.80 -18.24 -0.58
C VAL A 29 -0.51 -19.02 0.68
N ASP A 30 0.69 -19.55 0.77
CA ASP A 30 1.21 -20.04 2.04
C ASP A 30 1.23 -18.88 3.05
N ALA A 31 1.04 -19.22 4.32
CA ALA A 31 1.18 -18.25 5.39
C ALA A 31 2.54 -17.54 5.29
N SER A 32 2.57 -16.27 5.69
CA SER A 32 3.81 -15.48 5.68
C SER A 32 4.98 -16.26 6.30
N GLN A 33 6.03 -16.43 5.53
CA GLN A 33 7.29 -17.02 6.02
C GLN A 33 8.18 -15.94 6.64
N LEU A 34 8.09 -14.73 6.11
CA LEU A 34 8.83 -13.58 6.57
C LEU A 34 8.12 -12.91 7.75
N MET A 35 8.86 -12.52 8.77
CA MET A 35 8.36 -11.72 9.88
C MET A 35 8.64 -10.24 9.66
N ALA A 36 7.61 -9.42 9.79
CA ALA A 36 7.74 -7.97 9.78
C ALA A 36 8.49 -7.49 11.03
N VAL A 37 9.49 -6.62 10.84
CA VAL A 37 10.30 -6.07 11.94
C VAL A 37 10.02 -4.58 12.07
N TRP A 38 9.49 -4.18 13.23
CA TRP A 38 9.17 -2.79 13.55
C TRP A 38 10.26 -2.16 14.42
N SER A 39 10.58 -0.87 14.17
CA SER A 39 11.54 -0.12 14.98
C SER A 39 11.05 0.09 16.42
N HIS A 40 9.75 0.23 16.60
CA HIS A 40 9.06 0.45 17.87
C HIS A 40 7.85 -0.49 17.96
N PRO A 41 8.06 -1.80 18.23
CA PRO A 41 6.98 -2.78 18.24
C PRO A 41 5.92 -2.49 19.30
N GLU A 42 6.26 -1.78 20.38
CA GLU A 42 5.34 -1.37 21.43
C GLU A 42 4.30 -0.32 20.97
N GLN A 43 4.54 0.32 19.84
CA GLN A 43 3.61 1.30 19.23
C GLN A 43 2.75 0.67 18.11
N VAL A 44 2.93 -0.60 17.86
CA VAL A 44 2.25 -1.33 16.80
C VAL A 44 1.50 -2.50 17.39
N GLU A 45 0.19 -2.48 17.28
CA GLU A 45 -0.65 -3.57 17.73
C GLU A 45 -0.67 -4.68 16.67
N CYS A 46 -0.23 -5.88 17.04
CA CYS A 46 -0.44 -7.07 16.23
C CYS A 46 -1.88 -7.54 16.46
N ILE A 47 -2.70 -7.53 15.41
CA ILE A 47 -4.11 -7.89 15.48
C ILE A 47 -4.38 -9.20 14.75
N THR A 48 -5.36 -9.95 15.21
CA THR A 48 -5.88 -11.13 14.53
C THR A 48 -7.29 -10.83 14.04
N GLY A 49 -7.44 -10.80 12.73
CA GLY A 49 -8.72 -10.51 12.09
C GLY A 49 -9.07 -9.01 12.10
N ILE A 50 -8.85 -8.37 10.96
CA ILE A 50 -9.30 -6.99 10.74
C ILE A 50 -10.83 -6.99 10.69
N THR A 51 -11.46 -6.28 11.61
CA THR A 51 -12.92 -6.20 11.69
C THR A 51 -13.50 -5.16 10.73
N THR A 52 -14.75 -5.35 10.32
CA THR A 52 -15.49 -4.34 9.53
C THR A 52 -15.52 -2.97 10.21
N ALA A 53 -15.56 -2.94 11.55
CA ALA A 53 -15.51 -1.68 12.31
C ALA A 53 -14.16 -0.96 12.16
N SER A 54 -13.06 -1.70 12.13
CA SER A 54 -11.72 -1.12 11.90
C SER A 54 -11.57 -0.53 10.49
N LEU A 55 -12.38 -0.99 9.56
CA LEU A 55 -12.36 -0.57 8.15
C LEU A 55 -13.55 0.33 7.75
N ALA A 56 -14.31 0.85 8.71
CA ALA A 56 -15.48 1.69 8.43
C ALA A 56 -15.15 2.98 7.63
N PHE A 57 -13.87 3.35 7.58
CA PHE A 57 -13.40 4.48 6.80
C PHE A 57 -13.19 4.16 5.31
N LEU A 58 -13.11 2.88 4.93
CA LEU A 58 -12.95 2.50 3.53
C LEU A 58 -14.21 2.81 2.72
N ARG A 59 -14.00 3.26 1.50
CA ARG A 59 -15.09 3.35 0.51
C ARG A 59 -15.60 1.93 0.21
N PRO A 60 -16.94 1.70 0.20
CA PRO A 60 -17.49 0.36 -0.02
C PRO A 60 -17.08 -0.31 -1.34
N GLN A 61 -16.71 0.49 -2.34
CA GLN A 61 -16.30 0.02 -3.66
C GLN A 61 -14.79 -0.30 -3.75
N PHE A 62 -14.00 0.07 -2.75
CA PHE A 62 -12.56 -0.24 -2.77
C PHE A 62 -12.33 -1.75 -2.79
N ARG A 63 -11.51 -2.19 -3.72
CA ARG A 63 -11.16 -3.62 -3.94
C ARG A 63 -9.67 -3.85 -4.11
N GLY A 64 -8.85 -2.79 -3.94
CA GLY A 64 -7.42 -2.86 -4.23
C GLY A 64 -7.13 -3.13 -5.72
N ALA A 65 -5.96 -3.62 -6.00
CA ALA A 65 -5.52 -3.95 -7.36
C ALA A 65 -6.32 -5.11 -7.98
N ASP A 66 -6.80 -6.02 -7.13
CA ASP A 66 -7.66 -7.16 -7.46
C ASP A 66 -8.42 -7.60 -6.19
N PRO A 67 -9.73 -7.93 -6.29
CA PRO A 67 -10.53 -8.24 -5.10
C PRO A 67 -10.04 -9.44 -4.29
N GLU A 68 -9.54 -10.48 -4.96
CA GLU A 68 -9.10 -11.72 -4.29
C GLU A 68 -7.77 -11.52 -3.59
N THR A 69 -6.79 -10.90 -4.26
CA THR A 69 -5.50 -10.61 -3.64
C THR A 69 -5.62 -9.58 -2.51
N PHE A 70 -6.55 -8.63 -2.61
CA PHE A 70 -6.88 -7.75 -1.49
C PHE A 70 -7.49 -8.53 -0.32
N ALA A 71 -8.44 -9.44 -0.59
CA ALA A 71 -9.06 -10.27 0.46
C ALA A 71 -8.05 -11.17 1.17
N GLU A 72 -7.01 -11.65 0.47
CA GLU A 72 -5.91 -12.41 1.09
C GLU A 72 -5.24 -11.61 2.22
N THR A 73 -5.00 -10.30 2.02
CA THR A 73 -4.36 -9.44 3.05
C THR A 73 -5.22 -9.26 4.30
N MET A 74 -6.53 -9.54 4.20
CA MET A 74 -7.48 -9.47 5.32
C MET A 74 -7.75 -10.83 5.96
N SER A 75 -7.14 -11.90 5.44
CA SER A 75 -7.33 -13.27 5.96
C SER A 75 -6.52 -13.54 7.22
N ASP A 76 -6.86 -14.62 7.93
CA ASP A 76 -6.12 -15.07 9.12
C ASP A 76 -4.69 -15.54 8.82
N ALA A 77 -4.37 -15.80 7.54
CA ALA A 77 -3.02 -16.14 7.10
C ALA A 77 -2.09 -14.90 7.02
N ALA A 78 -2.65 -13.70 7.00
CA ALA A 78 -1.90 -12.47 6.90
C ALA A 78 -1.39 -11.99 8.27
N GLN A 79 -0.20 -11.40 8.28
CA GLN A 79 0.27 -10.62 9.44
C GLN A 79 -0.45 -9.26 9.42
N GLN A 80 -1.24 -8.99 10.44
CA GLN A 80 -2.06 -7.79 10.50
C GLN A 80 -1.62 -6.89 11.64
N PHE A 81 -1.42 -5.62 11.32
CA PHE A 81 -0.93 -4.61 12.24
C PHE A 81 -1.87 -3.41 12.27
N LYS A 82 -1.99 -2.82 13.46
CA LYS A 82 -2.71 -1.57 13.67
C LYS A 82 -1.82 -0.54 14.33
N ILE A 83 -1.81 0.65 13.77
CA ILE A 83 -1.11 1.82 14.29
C ILE A 83 -2.16 2.87 14.62
N VAL A 84 -2.22 3.30 15.88
CA VAL A 84 -3.07 4.41 16.32
C VAL A 84 -2.16 5.51 16.84
N VAL A 85 -2.17 6.65 16.18
CA VAL A 85 -1.46 7.85 16.64
C VAL A 85 -2.44 8.71 17.41
N PRO A 86 -2.28 8.84 18.75
CA PRO A 86 -3.19 9.61 19.58
C PRO A 86 -3.23 11.08 19.19
N GLU A 87 -4.37 11.72 19.44
CA GLU A 87 -4.57 13.14 19.16
C GLU A 87 -3.42 14.03 19.68
N GLY A 88 -2.95 14.94 18.85
CA GLY A 88 -1.91 15.91 19.17
C GLY A 88 -0.51 15.32 19.39
N THR A 89 -0.31 14.01 19.10
CA THR A 89 1.00 13.35 19.26
C THR A 89 1.72 13.18 17.93
N LYS A 90 3.03 12.92 18.01
CA LYS A 90 3.87 12.60 16.85
C LYS A 90 4.52 11.25 17.04
N GLN A 91 4.50 10.43 16.00
CA GLN A 91 5.18 9.13 15.98
C GLN A 91 6.03 8.98 14.74
N GLN A 92 7.14 8.27 14.89
CA GLN A 92 8.00 7.85 13.78
C GLN A 92 8.24 6.35 13.90
N LEU A 93 7.91 5.62 12.85
CA LEU A 93 8.00 4.17 12.80
C LEU A 93 8.75 3.72 11.56
N ARG A 94 9.39 2.56 11.65
CA ARG A 94 9.95 1.88 10.48
C ARG A 94 9.51 0.42 10.47
N LEU A 95 9.02 -0.02 9.31
CA LEU A 95 8.77 -1.41 8.97
C LEU A 95 9.90 -1.91 8.08
N ASN A 96 10.58 -2.98 8.49
CA ASN A 96 11.59 -3.65 7.68
C ASN A 96 11.09 -5.03 7.28
N LEU A 97 11.21 -5.33 5.99
CA LEU A 97 10.93 -6.62 5.38
C LEU A 97 12.17 -7.06 4.62
N THR A 98 12.84 -8.14 5.07
CA THR A 98 14.02 -8.66 4.40
C THR A 98 13.73 -10.05 3.87
N PHE A 99 13.67 -10.17 2.55
CA PHE A 99 13.44 -11.42 1.84
C PHE A 99 14.74 -12.18 1.72
N THR A 100 14.70 -13.47 2.03
CA THR A 100 15.84 -14.39 1.93
C THR A 100 15.46 -15.61 1.11
N GLU A 101 16.41 -16.50 0.80
CA GLU A 101 16.16 -17.73 0.05
C GLU A 101 15.08 -18.65 0.69
N THR A 102 14.93 -18.59 2.01
CA THR A 102 13.99 -19.43 2.77
C THR A 102 12.77 -18.66 3.29
N GLN A 103 12.81 -17.34 3.25
CA GLN A 103 11.74 -16.45 3.69
C GLN A 103 11.44 -15.46 2.58
N ASN A 104 10.77 -15.92 1.54
CA ASN A 104 10.51 -15.16 0.32
C ASN A 104 9.02 -14.83 0.09
N HIS A 105 8.18 -15.06 1.10
CA HIS A 105 6.76 -14.73 1.06
C HIS A 105 6.35 -13.85 2.23
N TRP A 106 5.71 -12.73 1.95
CA TRP A 106 5.04 -11.94 2.96
C TRP A 106 3.63 -11.57 2.52
N LEU A 107 2.69 -11.85 3.40
CA LEU A 107 1.29 -11.47 3.27
C LEU A 107 0.93 -10.63 4.49
N GLY A 108 0.46 -9.40 4.29
CA GLY A 108 0.21 -8.53 5.43
C GLY A 108 -0.76 -7.39 5.19
N ALA A 109 -1.20 -6.78 6.29
CA ALA A 109 -1.96 -5.54 6.27
C ALA A 109 -1.55 -4.61 7.41
N VAL A 110 -1.49 -3.32 7.13
CA VAL A 110 -1.26 -2.25 8.11
C VAL A 110 -2.44 -1.30 8.08
N VAL A 111 -3.20 -1.25 9.17
CA VAL A 111 -4.29 -0.30 9.37
C VAL A 111 -3.77 0.87 10.20
N ILE A 112 -3.89 2.08 9.69
CA ILE A 112 -3.35 3.30 10.27
C ILE A 112 -4.50 4.25 10.61
N ASP A 113 -4.53 4.72 11.86
CA ASP A 113 -5.47 5.72 12.34
C ASP A 113 -4.68 6.88 12.96
N VAL A 114 -4.49 7.94 12.18
CA VAL A 114 -3.86 9.19 12.66
C VAL A 114 -4.96 10.10 13.15
N ARG A 115 -5.04 10.28 14.48
CA ARG A 115 -6.08 11.11 15.12
C ARG A 115 -5.89 12.60 14.82
N ALA A 116 -6.87 13.41 15.17
CA ALA A 116 -6.83 14.86 14.92
C ALA A 116 -5.56 15.51 15.50
N ASN A 117 -4.98 16.47 14.77
CA ASN A 117 -3.78 17.20 15.13
C ASN A 117 -2.53 16.31 15.38
N ALA A 118 -2.56 15.05 14.96
CA ALA A 118 -1.46 14.10 15.15
C ALA A 118 -0.59 13.99 13.88
N GLU A 119 0.60 13.41 14.04
CA GLU A 119 1.54 13.24 12.93
C GLU A 119 2.17 11.84 12.98
N LEU A 120 2.15 11.12 11.85
CA LEU A 120 2.86 9.87 11.65
C LEU A 120 3.85 9.99 10.50
N ALA A 121 5.12 9.65 10.76
CA ALA A 121 6.11 9.34 9.74
C ALA A 121 6.37 7.82 9.76
N LEU A 122 6.01 7.13 8.67
CA LEU A 122 6.23 5.69 8.49
C LEU A 122 7.23 5.47 7.36
N GLU A 123 8.34 4.81 7.69
CA GLU A 123 9.29 4.31 6.70
C GLU A 123 9.04 2.83 6.44
N ILE A 124 8.98 2.42 5.19
CA ILE A 124 8.87 1.01 4.78
C ILE A 124 10.11 0.67 3.97
N VAL A 125 10.90 -0.25 4.47
CA VAL A 125 12.11 -0.72 3.81
C VAL A 125 11.92 -2.18 3.44
N ILE A 126 11.91 -2.46 2.15
CA ILE A 126 11.81 -3.80 1.60
C ILE A 126 13.13 -4.10 0.94
N ASN A 127 13.86 -5.05 1.50
CA ASN A 127 15.13 -5.52 0.97
C ASN A 127 14.99 -6.96 0.48
N ASN A 128 15.21 -7.16 -0.79
CA ASN A 128 15.08 -8.48 -1.39
C ASN A 128 16.44 -9.07 -1.71
N GLU A 129 16.90 -9.99 -0.88
CA GLU A 129 18.16 -10.73 -1.02
C GLU A 129 17.94 -12.12 -1.65
N SER A 130 16.68 -12.54 -1.85
CA SER A 130 16.36 -13.85 -2.44
C SER A 130 16.57 -13.85 -3.94
N LYS A 131 17.10 -14.96 -4.45
CA LYS A 131 17.15 -15.27 -5.89
C LYS A 131 15.98 -16.14 -6.34
N ASN A 132 15.17 -16.63 -5.39
CA ASN A 132 14.00 -17.45 -5.66
C ASN A 132 12.79 -16.60 -5.96
N ASP A 133 11.80 -17.19 -6.65
CA ASP A 133 10.49 -16.62 -6.79
C ASP A 133 9.91 -16.28 -5.42
N GLY A 134 9.47 -15.04 -5.25
CA GLY A 134 8.90 -14.57 -4.01
C GLY A 134 7.57 -13.86 -4.24
N ARG A 135 6.82 -13.68 -3.17
CA ARG A 135 5.58 -12.93 -3.21
C ARG A 135 5.48 -11.97 -2.05
N LEU A 136 5.22 -10.72 -2.39
CA LEU A 136 4.87 -9.66 -1.47
C LEU A 136 3.43 -9.23 -1.81
N ASN A 137 2.48 -9.48 -0.90
CA ASN A 137 1.11 -9.01 -1.07
C ASN A 137 0.66 -8.32 0.22
N TYR A 138 0.37 -7.02 0.15
CA TYR A 138 0.04 -6.28 1.35
C TYR A 138 -0.90 -5.11 1.10
N ALA A 139 -1.59 -4.72 2.17
CA ALA A 139 -2.45 -3.56 2.19
C ALA A 139 -1.95 -2.50 3.19
N ILE A 140 -2.04 -1.23 2.82
CA ILE A 140 -1.88 -0.08 3.70
C ILE A 140 -3.18 0.73 3.65
N LEU A 141 -3.91 0.72 4.76
CA LEU A 141 -5.22 1.31 4.87
C LEU A 141 -5.19 2.40 5.93
N SER A 142 -5.38 3.66 5.54
CA SER A 142 -5.18 4.79 6.45
C SER A 142 -6.39 5.72 6.53
N SER A 143 -6.65 6.20 7.75
CA SER A 143 -7.55 7.30 8.07
C SER A 143 -6.75 8.43 8.71
N VAL A 144 -6.84 9.63 8.13
CA VAL A 144 -6.11 10.81 8.60
C VAL A 144 -7.11 11.83 9.11
N GLY A 145 -7.09 12.07 10.41
CA GLY A 145 -8.01 12.95 11.15
C GLY A 145 -7.82 14.43 10.81
N ASP A 146 -8.68 15.28 11.36
CA ASP A 146 -8.64 16.72 11.11
C ASP A 146 -7.28 17.33 11.52
N ASN A 147 -6.71 18.15 10.64
CA ASN A 147 -5.39 18.79 10.80
C ASN A 147 -4.22 17.79 11.04
N ALA A 148 -4.43 16.50 10.77
CA ALA A 148 -3.41 15.49 10.98
C ALA A 148 -2.50 15.33 9.74
N VAL A 149 -1.30 14.79 9.97
CA VAL A 149 -0.29 14.59 8.93
C VAL A 149 0.13 13.12 8.89
N LEU A 150 0.06 12.52 7.71
CA LEU A 150 0.60 11.19 7.43
C LEU A 150 1.71 11.30 6.38
N LYS A 151 2.90 10.82 6.71
CA LYS A 151 3.99 10.67 5.74
C LYS A 151 4.38 9.21 5.65
N ILE A 152 4.37 8.63 4.45
CA ILE A 152 4.88 7.29 4.17
C ILE A 152 6.02 7.40 3.17
N THR A 153 7.18 6.88 3.55
CA THR A 153 8.32 6.74 2.64
C THR A 153 8.60 5.25 2.45
N LYS A 154 8.63 4.79 1.21
CA LYS A 154 8.89 3.38 0.88
C LYS A 154 10.11 3.27 -0.02
N VAL A 155 10.98 2.32 0.30
CA VAL A 155 12.10 1.91 -0.56
C VAL A 155 12.04 0.40 -0.72
N HIS A 156 11.91 -0.06 -1.95
CA HIS A 156 11.96 -1.47 -2.32
C HIS A 156 13.18 -1.71 -3.20
N THR A 157 14.14 -2.46 -2.65
CA THR A 157 15.44 -2.75 -3.30
C THR A 157 15.66 -4.24 -3.43
N GLY A 158 16.66 -4.60 -4.22
CA GLY A 158 17.10 -5.99 -4.41
C GLY A 158 16.84 -6.50 -5.82
N VAL A 159 17.36 -7.68 -6.12
CA VAL A 159 17.19 -8.34 -7.43
C VAL A 159 16.49 -9.66 -7.19
N SER A 160 15.22 -9.77 -7.53
CA SER A 160 14.51 -11.04 -7.42
C SER A 160 13.41 -11.18 -8.46
N LEU A 161 12.97 -12.42 -8.61
CA LEU A 161 11.80 -12.80 -9.39
C LEU A 161 10.47 -12.53 -8.64
N THR A 162 10.51 -11.70 -7.61
CA THR A 162 9.36 -11.44 -6.73
C THR A 162 8.25 -10.71 -7.46
N THR A 163 7.02 -11.13 -7.20
CA THR A 163 5.82 -10.36 -7.52
C THR A 163 5.39 -9.56 -6.28
N ALA A 164 5.40 -8.24 -6.40
CA ALA A 164 4.97 -7.32 -5.34
C ALA A 164 3.62 -6.72 -5.69
N ILE A 165 2.65 -6.87 -4.80
CA ILE A 165 1.29 -6.32 -4.94
C ILE A 165 1.02 -5.43 -3.72
N GLU A 166 0.76 -4.16 -3.94
CA GLU A 166 0.38 -3.22 -2.90
C GLU A 166 -1.03 -2.69 -3.13
N HIS A 167 -1.86 -2.77 -2.10
CA HIS A 167 -3.20 -2.18 -2.05
C HIS A 167 -3.18 -1.02 -1.05
N ARG A 168 -3.30 0.22 -1.54
CA ARG A 168 -3.32 1.40 -0.67
C ARG A 168 -4.65 2.11 -0.75
N TYR A 169 -5.17 2.47 0.42
CA TYR A 169 -6.32 3.36 0.54
C TYR A 169 -6.09 4.39 1.62
N THR A 170 -6.41 5.64 1.34
CA THR A 170 -6.26 6.74 2.30
C THR A 170 -7.51 7.61 2.31
N ARG A 171 -8.08 7.82 3.49
CA ARG A 171 -9.15 8.78 3.71
C ARG A 171 -8.60 10.01 4.43
N LEU A 172 -8.85 11.19 3.86
CA LEU A 172 -8.36 12.47 4.34
C LEU A 172 -9.52 13.33 4.84
N ASN A 173 -9.50 13.70 6.14
CA ASN A 173 -10.47 14.59 6.77
C ASN A 173 -10.05 16.06 6.62
N THR A 174 -10.74 16.99 7.31
CA THR A 174 -10.56 18.43 7.14
C THR A 174 -9.13 18.89 7.44
N ALA A 175 -8.55 19.66 6.52
CA ALA A 175 -7.20 20.22 6.60
C ALA A 175 -6.08 19.18 6.87
N SER A 176 -6.38 17.90 6.64
CA SER A 176 -5.39 16.84 6.79
C SER A 176 -4.45 16.76 5.58
N GLN A 177 -3.27 16.21 5.79
CA GLN A 177 -2.24 16.10 4.77
C GLN A 177 -1.70 14.67 4.71
N ALA A 178 -1.55 14.14 3.51
CA ALA A 178 -0.79 12.92 3.29
C ALA A 178 0.32 13.14 2.26
N THR A 179 1.49 12.58 2.53
CA THR A 179 2.63 12.56 1.60
C THR A 179 3.14 11.14 1.45
N PHE A 180 3.20 10.67 0.23
CA PHE A 180 3.75 9.37 -0.10
C PHE A 180 4.95 9.54 -1.02
N ILE A 181 6.07 8.90 -0.67
CA ILE A 181 7.30 8.90 -1.46
C ILE A 181 7.72 7.44 -1.63
N GLY A 182 7.79 6.98 -2.88
CA GLY A 182 8.11 5.61 -3.23
C GLY A 182 9.34 5.48 -4.12
N ALA A 183 10.16 4.46 -3.87
CA ALA A 183 11.24 4.05 -4.75
C ALA A 183 11.16 2.54 -5.01
N GLU A 184 10.92 2.16 -6.27
CA GLU A 184 10.66 0.78 -6.69
C GLU A 184 11.80 0.27 -7.58
N PHE A 185 12.69 -0.52 -6.99
CA PHE A 185 13.88 -1.06 -7.68
C PHE A 185 14.02 -2.59 -7.52
N GLY A 186 13.10 -3.25 -6.82
CA GLY A 186 13.40 -4.53 -6.19
C GLY A 186 12.54 -5.74 -6.58
N ALA A 187 11.63 -5.67 -7.56
CA ALA A 187 10.81 -6.80 -7.96
C ALA A 187 10.72 -6.94 -9.49
N GLU A 188 10.50 -8.17 -9.97
CA GLU A 188 10.28 -8.41 -11.40
C GLU A 188 8.91 -7.89 -11.84
N ARG A 189 7.90 -8.03 -10.96
CA ARG A 189 6.54 -7.56 -11.22
C ARG A 189 6.07 -6.72 -10.05
N ILE A 190 5.69 -5.49 -10.34
CA ILE A 190 5.15 -4.55 -9.36
C ILE A 190 3.75 -4.15 -9.78
N ILE A 191 2.77 -4.46 -8.95
CA ILE A 191 1.39 -4.01 -9.06
C ILE A 191 1.11 -3.09 -7.90
N TYR A 192 0.88 -1.84 -8.20
CA TYR A 192 0.60 -0.81 -7.22
C TYR A 192 -0.78 -0.21 -7.47
N HIS A 193 -1.61 -0.21 -6.44
CA HIS A 193 -2.95 0.39 -6.49
C HIS A 193 -3.10 1.36 -5.33
N SER A 194 -3.27 2.64 -5.62
CA SER A 194 -3.38 3.70 -4.62
C SER A 194 -4.65 4.52 -4.84
N ASP A 195 -5.63 4.32 -3.96
CA ASP A 195 -6.85 5.12 -3.90
C ASP A 195 -6.77 6.13 -2.75
N ALA A 196 -7.31 7.31 -2.96
CA ALA A 196 -7.50 8.28 -1.89
C ALA A 196 -8.83 9.04 -2.04
N ASP A 197 -9.51 9.19 -0.90
CA ASP A 197 -10.71 9.99 -0.77
C ASP A 197 -10.42 11.25 0.07
N LEU A 198 -10.39 12.41 -0.60
CA LEU A 198 -10.21 13.73 0.02
C LEU A 198 -11.60 14.25 0.41
N ILE A 199 -12.07 13.86 1.60
CA ILE A 199 -13.45 14.13 2.03
C ILE A 199 -13.60 15.43 2.80
N GLY A 200 -12.56 15.83 3.53
CA GLY A 200 -12.57 17.06 4.33
C GLY A 200 -12.18 18.31 3.53
N GLU A 201 -12.70 19.47 3.92
CA GLU A 201 -12.31 20.74 3.31
C GLU A 201 -10.81 20.97 3.47
N ALA A 202 -10.14 21.46 2.43
CA ALA A 202 -8.72 21.80 2.39
C ALA A 202 -7.76 20.61 2.70
N SER A 203 -8.21 19.37 2.53
CA SER A 203 -7.30 18.23 2.62
C SER A 203 -6.39 18.12 1.39
N THR A 204 -5.15 17.66 1.60
CA THR A 204 -4.13 17.60 0.54
C THR A 204 -3.43 16.25 0.50
N LEU A 205 -3.10 15.79 -0.71
CA LEU A 205 -2.33 14.58 -0.95
C LEU A 205 -1.22 14.86 -1.95
N SER A 206 0.03 14.55 -1.58
CA SER A 206 1.16 14.50 -2.52
C SER A 206 1.67 13.06 -2.61
N GLU A 207 1.85 12.56 -3.82
CA GLU A 207 2.45 11.27 -4.06
C GLU A 207 3.52 11.36 -5.14
N GLU A 208 4.73 10.93 -4.77
CA GLU A 208 5.89 10.95 -5.66
C GLU A 208 6.51 9.56 -5.72
N GLY A 209 6.80 9.09 -6.93
CA GLY A 209 7.38 7.78 -7.16
C GLY A 209 8.57 7.84 -8.10
N VAL A 210 9.63 7.09 -7.75
CA VAL A 210 10.75 6.81 -8.64
C VAL A 210 10.78 5.31 -8.90
N TYR A 211 10.93 4.91 -10.15
CA TYR A 211 11.09 3.51 -10.49
C TYR A 211 12.19 3.34 -11.54
N VAL A 212 12.82 2.17 -11.52
CA VAL A 212 13.73 1.75 -12.59
C VAL A 212 13.31 0.37 -13.05
N ALA A 213 13.00 0.24 -14.32
CA ALA A 213 12.67 -1.02 -14.93
C ALA A 213 13.79 -1.46 -15.89
N ASN A 214 14.20 -2.70 -15.78
CA ASN A 214 15.03 -3.35 -16.79
C ASN A 214 14.16 -4.12 -17.80
N GLU A 215 14.77 -4.74 -18.81
CA GLU A 215 14.09 -5.40 -19.94
C GLU A 215 13.00 -6.42 -19.55
N LYS A 216 13.02 -6.97 -18.33
CA LYS A 216 12.12 -8.03 -17.87
C LYS A 216 11.12 -7.57 -16.81
N GLN A 217 11.33 -6.40 -16.23
CA GLN A 217 10.46 -5.90 -15.17
C GLN A 217 9.16 -5.37 -15.74
N HIS A 218 8.08 -5.65 -15.03
CA HIS A 218 6.74 -5.17 -15.33
C HIS A 218 6.21 -4.34 -14.16
N LEU A 219 5.88 -3.08 -14.43
CA LEU A 219 5.32 -2.16 -13.45
C LEU A 219 3.92 -1.73 -13.90
N ASP A 220 2.94 -1.89 -13.03
CA ASP A 220 1.58 -1.38 -13.19
C ASP A 220 1.27 -0.50 -11.98
N LEU A 221 1.20 0.80 -12.23
CA LEU A 221 1.00 1.82 -11.20
C LEU A 221 -0.34 2.51 -11.44
N TYR A 222 -1.30 2.21 -10.58
CA TYR A 222 -2.65 2.79 -10.64
C TYR A 222 -2.88 3.78 -9.50
N TYR A 223 -3.44 4.93 -9.86
CA TYR A 223 -3.74 6.01 -8.91
C TYR A 223 -5.17 6.52 -9.13
N ASP A 224 -5.96 6.55 -8.07
CA ASP A 224 -7.31 7.13 -8.06
C ASP A 224 -7.44 8.17 -6.94
N ARG A 225 -7.87 9.39 -7.28
CA ARG A 225 -7.97 10.51 -6.36
C ARG A 225 -9.37 11.12 -6.44
N ASN A 226 -10.15 10.93 -5.38
CA ASN A 226 -11.53 11.39 -5.31
C ASN A 226 -11.63 12.63 -4.42
N HIS A 227 -12.01 13.74 -5.04
CA HIS A 227 -12.16 15.04 -4.38
C HIS A 227 -13.62 15.27 -4.01
N PHE A 228 -13.99 15.04 -2.74
CA PHE A 228 -15.34 15.27 -2.21
C PHE A 228 -15.43 16.57 -1.43
N GLY A 229 -14.38 16.96 -0.72
CA GLY A 229 -14.30 18.19 0.05
C GLY A 229 -14.06 19.42 -0.83
N LYS A 230 -14.32 20.60 -0.27
CA LYS A 230 -13.99 21.88 -0.92
C LYS A 230 -12.49 22.17 -0.77
N LYS A 231 -11.89 22.82 -1.76
CA LYS A 231 -10.47 23.25 -1.74
C LYS A 231 -9.50 22.11 -1.48
N THR A 232 -9.83 20.91 -1.91
CA THR A 232 -8.94 19.75 -1.82
C THR A 232 -7.93 19.77 -2.96
N GLU A 233 -6.71 19.36 -2.70
CA GLU A 233 -5.62 19.36 -3.68
C GLU A 233 -4.94 18.00 -3.70
N SER A 234 -4.55 17.53 -4.89
CA SER A 234 -3.70 16.37 -5.05
C SER A 234 -2.60 16.62 -6.07
N HIS A 235 -1.40 16.14 -5.75
CA HIS A 235 -0.24 16.16 -6.62
C HIS A 235 0.26 14.74 -6.83
N LEU A 236 0.53 14.38 -8.08
CA LEU A 236 1.11 13.09 -8.45
C LEU A 236 2.28 13.31 -9.40
N ALA A 237 3.44 12.75 -9.09
CA ALA A 237 4.60 12.73 -9.95
C ALA A 237 5.28 11.36 -9.92
N THR A 238 5.58 10.82 -11.10
CA THR A 238 6.31 9.58 -11.26
C THR A 238 7.48 9.78 -12.22
N TYR A 239 8.63 9.24 -11.83
CA TYR A 239 9.88 9.36 -12.58
C TYR A 239 10.45 7.97 -12.85
N GLY A 240 10.81 7.70 -14.10
CA GLY A 240 11.35 6.42 -14.55
C GLY A 240 12.41 6.56 -15.64
#